data_7b10544b48ef4c5ef0ab142d27be9023
#
_entry.id   7b10544b48ef4c5ef0ab142d27be9023
#
_cell.length_a   1.000
_cell.length_b   1.000
_cell.length_c   1.000
_cell.angle_alpha   90.00
_cell.angle_beta   90.00
_cell.angle_gamma   90.00
#
_symmetry.space_group_name_H-M   'P 1'
#
loop_
_entity.id
_entity.type
_entity.pdbx_description
1 polymer ?
#
loop_
_entity_poly.entity_id
_entity_poly.type
_entity_poly.pdbx_seq_one_letter_code
_entity_poly.pdbx_strand_id
1 'polypeptide(L)'
;MYKRQGEESGFKITPQQLENTINQSTKWFILNSPSNPTGSCYTKNELLELANVLKKYPHVNIMTDDLYEHLIYDNNEFHTFASIAPELKERTLTLNGVSKAYAMTGWRIGYAGGNASLIKAMGKLQSQSTSNPTSISQAAAVEALNGDNSFIAERAKVFKGRRDFLINELNSMNGITCRVPEGAFYVFPSCKGVIGKIDESNNKISNDEEFTTCLLYTSPSPRD
;
A
#
# COMPACT_ATOMS: atom_id res chain seq x y z
N MET A 1 -0.70 -17.97 -3.73
CA MET A 1 -0.87 -18.23 -2.28
C MET A 1 -0.62 -16.93 -1.54
N TYR A 2 -1.62 -16.39 -0.85
CA TYR A 2 -1.45 -15.19 -0.01
C TYR A 2 -0.90 -15.62 1.34
N LYS A 3 0.22 -15.05 1.75
CA LYS A 3 0.73 -15.24 3.10
C LYS A 3 0.35 -14.00 3.91
N ARG A 4 -0.45 -14.18 4.96
CA ARG A 4 -0.82 -13.10 5.87
C ARG A 4 0.42 -12.76 6.72
N GLN A 5 0.77 -11.48 6.78
CA GLN A 5 1.73 -10.91 7.72
C GLN A 5 0.93 -10.38 8.90
N GLY A 6 1.35 -10.74 10.11
CA GLY A 6 0.68 -10.30 11.31
C GLY A 6 1.23 -8.98 11.85
N GLU A 7 0.59 -8.48 12.88
CA GLU A 7 0.99 -7.26 13.59
C GLU A 7 2.40 -7.39 14.19
N GLU A 8 2.78 -8.60 14.59
CA GLU A 8 4.11 -8.94 15.15
C GLU A 8 5.27 -8.66 14.20
N SER A 9 5.05 -8.76 12.89
CA SER A 9 6.03 -8.41 11.85
C SER A 9 5.82 -6.99 11.29
N GLY A 10 4.95 -6.18 11.91
CA GLY A 10 4.55 -4.89 11.39
C GLY A 10 3.81 -4.97 10.06
N PHE A 11 3.11 -6.07 9.80
CA PHE A 11 2.43 -6.39 8.54
C PHE A 11 3.38 -6.46 7.33
N LYS A 12 4.68 -6.65 7.56
CA LYS A 12 5.71 -6.79 6.52
C LYS A 12 6.14 -8.24 6.39
N ILE A 13 6.42 -8.68 5.15
CA ILE A 13 7.01 -9.99 4.93
C ILE A 13 8.49 -9.96 5.34
N THR A 14 8.94 -10.97 6.07
CA THR A 14 10.35 -11.13 6.41
C THR A 14 11.09 -11.87 5.29
N PRO A 15 12.42 -11.73 5.17
CA PRO A 15 13.24 -12.50 4.23
C PRO A 15 13.03 -14.00 4.34
N GLN A 16 12.96 -14.53 5.56
CA GLN A 16 12.73 -15.95 5.82
C GLN A 16 11.34 -16.40 5.35
N GLN A 17 10.31 -15.59 5.58
CA GLN A 17 8.95 -15.90 5.11
C GLN A 17 8.89 -15.88 3.59
N LEU A 18 9.56 -14.92 2.94
CA LEU A 18 9.65 -14.85 1.48
C LEU A 18 10.34 -16.09 0.91
N GLU A 19 11.52 -16.44 1.43
CA GLU A 19 12.30 -17.60 1.00
C GLU A 19 11.51 -18.91 1.14
N ASN A 20 10.83 -19.10 2.27
CA ASN A 20 10.00 -20.29 2.53
C ASN A 20 8.73 -20.37 1.66
N THR A 21 8.35 -19.28 0.99
CA THR A 21 7.09 -19.21 0.22
C THR A 21 7.33 -19.34 -1.29
N ILE A 22 8.48 -18.90 -1.78
CA ILE A 22 8.83 -18.99 -3.21
C ILE A 22 9.04 -20.46 -3.59
N ASN A 23 8.46 -20.83 -4.74
CA ASN A 23 8.63 -22.14 -5.37
C ASN A 23 8.67 -22.00 -6.90
N GLN A 24 8.83 -23.10 -7.62
CA GLN A 24 8.94 -23.10 -9.09
C GLN A 24 7.72 -22.54 -9.82
N SER A 25 6.54 -22.52 -9.17
CA SER A 25 5.31 -21.97 -9.72
C SER A 25 5.14 -20.47 -9.42
N THR A 26 5.99 -19.87 -8.58
CA THR A 26 5.95 -18.46 -8.25
C THR A 26 6.37 -17.63 -9.46
N LYS A 27 5.49 -16.77 -9.96
CA LYS A 27 5.76 -15.91 -11.14
C LYS A 27 6.09 -14.48 -10.74
N TRP A 28 5.42 -13.97 -9.70
CA TRP A 28 5.54 -12.58 -9.27
C TRP A 28 5.65 -12.48 -7.75
N PHE A 29 6.55 -11.61 -7.31
CA PHE A 29 6.52 -11.02 -5.98
C PHE A 29 5.93 -9.63 -6.09
N ILE A 30 4.86 -9.36 -5.34
CA ILE A 30 4.17 -8.06 -5.34
C ILE A 30 4.44 -7.37 -4.02
N LEU A 31 4.96 -6.15 -4.08
CA LEU A 31 5.29 -5.33 -2.93
C LEU A 31 4.55 -4.00 -3.03
N ASN A 32 3.78 -3.64 -1.99
CA ASN A 32 3.17 -2.32 -1.86
C ASN A 32 3.73 -1.62 -0.62
N SER A 33 4.47 -0.54 -0.82
CA SER A 33 5.10 0.23 0.25
C SER A 33 5.17 1.72 -0.13
N PRO A 34 4.60 2.63 0.68
CA PRO A 34 3.73 2.40 1.85
C PRO A 34 2.50 1.58 1.51
N SER A 35 2.11 0.70 2.43
CA SER A 35 1.10 -0.34 2.15
C SER A 35 -0.33 0.15 2.32
N ASN A 36 -1.21 -0.29 1.45
CA ASN A 36 -2.64 -0.30 1.63
C ASN A 36 -3.07 -1.74 2.01
N PRO A 37 -3.71 -1.99 3.16
CA PRO A 37 -4.36 -1.02 4.07
C PRO A 37 -3.57 -0.66 5.33
N THR A 38 -2.35 -1.16 5.55
CA THR A 38 -1.70 -1.13 6.86
C THR A 38 -0.89 0.14 7.14
N GLY A 39 -0.55 0.91 6.10
CA GLY A 39 0.33 2.06 6.20
C GLY A 39 1.79 1.72 6.54
N SER A 40 2.15 0.44 6.52
CA SER A 40 3.51 -0.01 6.82
C SER A 40 4.47 0.36 5.69
N CYS A 41 5.67 0.83 6.06
CA CYS A 41 6.75 1.17 5.13
C CYS A 41 7.95 0.25 5.35
N TYR A 42 8.55 -0.21 4.28
CA TYR A 42 9.81 -0.92 4.34
C TYR A 42 10.97 0.07 4.38
N THR A 43 11.91 -0.16 5.29
CA THR A 43 13.19 0.53 5.31
C THR A 43 14.08 0.06 4.17
N LYS A 44 15.12 0.84 3.84
CA LYS A 44 16.13 0.46 2.85
C LYS A 44 16.75 -0.91 3.14
N ASN A 45 17.09 -1.16 4.40
CA ASN A 45 17.71 -2.45 4.79
C ASN A 45 16.75 -3.62 4.62
N GLU A 46 15.49 -3.49 5.05
CA GLU A 46 14.48 -4.53 4.84
C GLU A 46 14.29 -4.84 3.35
N LEU A 47 14.24 -3.80 2.50
CA LEU A 47 14.14 -4.00 1.05
C LEU A 47 15.38 -4.70 0.46
N LEU A 48 16.59 -4.35 0.91
CA LEU A 48 17.83 -5.02 0.50
C LEU A 48 17.87 -6.49 0.93
N GLU A 49 17.37 -6.81 2.11
CA GLU A 49 17.27 -8.20 2.57
C GLU A 49 16.29 -9.00 1.70
N LEU A 50 15.14 -8.44 1.34
CA LEU A 50 14.21 -9.06 0.39
C LEU A 50 14.84 -9.22 -1.00
N ALA A 51 15.59 -8.22 -1.47
CA ALA A 51 16.32 -8.30 -2.74
C ALA A 51 17.34 -9.44 -2.74
N ASN A 52 18.07 -9.65 -1.63
CA ASN A 52 19.02 -10.75 -1.50
C ASN A 52 18.36 -12.12 -1.58
N VAL A 53 17.15 -12.28 -1.06
CA VAL A 53 16.36 -13.50 -1.27
C VAL A 53 15.97 -13.64 -2.75
N LEU A 54 15.41 -12.59 -3.35
CA LEU A 54 14.92 -12.62 -4.73
C LEU A 54 16.04 -12.89 -5.76
N LYS A 55 17.29 -12.51 -5.49
CA LYS A 55 18.45 -12.85 -6.33
C LYS A 55 18.63 -14.37 -6.50
N LYS A 56 18.27 -15.17 -5.51
CA LYS A 56 18.35 -16.63 -5.57
C LYS A 56 17.29 -17.26 -6.50
N TYR A 57 16.26 -16.50 -6.87
CA TYR A 57 15.09 -16.97 -7.64
C TYR A 57 14.92 -16.16 -8.93
N PRO A 58 15.76 -16.37 -9.95
CA PRO A 58 15.76 -15.55 -11.17
C PRO A 58 14.47 -15.66 -12.01
N HIS A 59 13.65 -16.68 -11.81
CA HIS A 59 12.38 -16.89 -12.49
C HIS A 59 11.23 -16.03 -11.91
N VAL A 60 11.43 -15.38 -10.75
CA VAL A 60 10.41 -14.55 -10.09
C VAL A 60 10.57 -13.12 -10.56
N ASN A 61 9.52 -12.57 -11.18
CA ASN A 61 9.43 -11.14 -11.46
C ASN A 61 8.99 -10.37 -10.21
N ILE A 62 9.28 -9.09 -10.19
CA ILE A 62 8.99 -8.20 -9.06
C ILE A 62 8.04 -7.10 -9.56
N MET A 63 6.99 -6.83 -8.82
CA MET A 63 6.11 -5.69 -9.06
C MET A 63 6.03 -4.86 -7.79
N THR A 64 6.39 -3.58 -7.88
CA THR A 64 6.28 -2.64 -6.77
C THR A 64 5.20 -1.62 -7.05
N ASP A 65 4.40 -1.33 -6.03
CA ASP A 65 3.36 -0.31 -6.05
C ASP A 65 3.79 0.81 -5.11
N ASP A 66 4.34 1.86 -5.72
CA ASP A 66 4.96 3.00 -5.05
C ASP A 66 3.98 4.19 -4.92
N LEU A 67 2.69 3.97 -5.13
CA LEU A 67 1.66 5.00 -5.25
C LEU A 67 1.57 5.96 -4.05
N TYR A 68 2.06 5.54 -2.88
CA TYR A 68 2.06 6.34 -1.64
C TYR A 68 3.44 6.90 -1.30
N GLU A 69 4.42 6.91 -2.20
CA GLU A 69 5.81 7.32 -1.98
C GLU A 69 5.98 8.68 -1.27
N HIS A 70 5.07 9.62 -1.52
CA HIS A 70 5.09 10.95 -0.94
C HIS A 70 4.35 11.09 0.40
N LEU A 71 3.69 10.03 0.85
CA LEU A 71 2.95 10.01 2.11
C LEU A 71 3.71 9.17 3.13
N ILE A 72 4.81 9.72 3.61
CA ILE A 72 5.72 9.13 4.58
C ILE A 72 5.81 10.05 5.79
N TYR A 73 5.90 9.50 6.98
CA TYR A 73 5.84 10.22 8.25
C TYR A 73 7.05 9.91 9.14
N ASP A 74 7.27 10.75 10.14
CA ASP A 74 8.19 10.51 11.27
C ASP A 74 9.64 10.23 10.87
N ASN A 75 10.18 11.01 9.93
CA ASN A 75 11.54 10.87 9.40
C ASN A 75 11.85 9.53 8.72
N ASN A 76 10.82 8.74 8.39
CA ASN A 76 11.00 7.61 7.49
C ASN A 76 11.32 8.10 6.08
N GLU A 77 12.08 7.31 5.33
CA GLU A 77 12.46 7.60 3.95
C GLU A 77 11.85 6.57 3.01
N PHE A 78 11.34 7.06 1.88
CA PHE A 78 10.90 6.19 0.80
C PHE A 78 12.09 5.75 -0.06
N HIS A 79 12.08 4.48 -0.43
CA HIS A 79 13.05 3.91 -1.34
C HIS A 79 12.33 3.05 -2.38
N THR A 80 12.45 3.42 -3.66
CA THR A 80 11.94 2.53 -4.71
C THR A 80 12.86 1.31 -4.90
N PHE A 81 12.26 0.15 -5.02
CA PHE A 81 12.97 -1.13 -5.03
C PHE A 81 13.98 -1.22 -6.19
N ALA A 82 13.59 -0.78 -7.40
CA ALA A 82 14.46 -0.80 -8.56
C ALA A 82 15.71 0.09 -8.43
N SER A 83 15.65 1.13 -7.58
CA SER A 83 16.78 2.03 -7.32
C SER A 83 17.78 1.40 -6.33
N ILE A 84 17.29 0.72 -5.30
CA ILE A 84 18.17 0.14 -4.26
C ILE A 84 18.74 -1.23 -4.65
N ALA A 85 18.11 -1.91 -5.61
CA ALA A 85 18.53 -3.22 -6.12
C ALA A 85 18.64 -3.17 -7.66
N PRO A 86 19.58 -2.38 -8.22
CA PRO A 86 19.66 -2.15 -9.66
C PRO A 86 19.91 -3.44 -10.48
N GLU A 87 20.50 -4.45 -9.88
CA GLU A 87 20.70 -5.76 -10.49
C GLU A 87 19.39 -6.55 -10.72
N LEU A 88 18.30 -6.15 -10.04
CA LEU A 88 16.97 -6.73 -10.21
C LEU A 88 16.07 -5.89 -11.14
N LYS A 89 16.55 -4.74 -11.60
CA LYS A 89 15.77 -3.75 -12.36
C LYS A 89 15.10 -4.35 -13.60
N GLU A 90 15.81 -5.19 -14.35
CA GLU A 90 15.31 -5.78 -15.58
C GLU A 90 14.09 -6.71 -15.40
N ARG A 91 13.85 -7.17 -14.20
CA ARG A 91 12.68 -7.98 -13.84
C ARG A 91 11.80 -7.33 -12.79
N THR A 92 11.97 -6.01 -12.59
CA THR A 92 11.12 -5.19 -11.72
C THR A 92 10.22 -4.30 -12.54
N LEU A 93 8.91 -4.37 -12.25
CA LEU A 93 7.89 -3.45 -12.74
C LEU A 93 7.50 -2.52 -11.60
N THR A 94 7.83 -1.24 -11.71
CA THR A 94 7.43 -0.22 -10.75
C THR A 94 6.15 0.46 -11.22
N LEU A 95 5.13 0.43 -10.38
CA LEU A 95 3.85 1.10 -10.60
C LEU A 95 3.79 2.39 -9.78
N ASN A 96 3.26 3.45 -10.35
CA ASN A 96 3.03 4.70 -9.65
C ASN A 96 1.87 5.48 -10.31
N GLY A 97 1.53 6.65 -9.78
CA GLY A 97 0.47 7.47 -10.34
C GLY A 97 0.25 8.78 -9.60
N VAL A 98 -0.58 9.63 -10.17
CA VAL A 98 -0.90 10.95 -9.63
C VAL A 98 -2.12 10.95 -8.69
N SER A 99 -2.77 9.82 -8.51
CA SER A 99 -4.03 9.71 -7.77
C SER A 99 -3.94 10.16 -6.32
N LYS A 100 -2.83 9.89 -5.63
CA LYS A 100 -2.69 10.07 -4.18
C LYS A 100 -1.98 11.36 -3.82
N ALA A 101 -0.71 11.48 -4.14
CA ALA A 101 0.08 12.68 -3.83
C ALA A 101 -0.53 13.96 -4.42
N TYR A 102 -1.06 13.86 -5.63
CA TYR A 102 -1.65 14.98 -6.36
C TYR A 102 -3.17 15.13 -6.20
N ALA A 103 -3.81 14.25 -5.38
CA ALA A 103 -5.27 14.22 -5.18
C ALA A 103 -6.07 14.10 -6.50
N MET A 104 -5.55 13.35 -7.47
CA MET A 104 -6.10 13.21 -8.83
C MET A 104 -6.78 11.85 -9.05
N THR A 105 -7.51 11.34 -8.05
CA THR A 105 -8.18 10.03 -8.15
C THR A 105 -9.21 9.97 -9.28
N GLY A 106 -9.95 11.06 -9.51
CA GLY A 106 -10.97 11.16 -10.55
C GLY A 106 -10.40 11.16 -11.98
N TRP A 107 -9.13 11.49 -12.16
CA TRP A 107 -8.46 11.54 -13.45
C TRP A 107 -8.12 10.15 -14.02
N ARG A 108 -8.20 9.13 -13.21
CA ARG A 108 -8.04 7.71 -13.62
C ARG A 108 -6.76 7.43 -14.41
N ILE A 109 -5.61 7.92 -13.93
CA ILE A 109 -4.32 7.74 -14.58
C ILE A 109 -3.25 7.25 -13.61
N GLY A 110 -2.45 6.31 -14.08
CA GLY A 110 -1.23 5.80 -13.46
C GLY A 110 -0.22 5.45 -14.55
N TYR A 111 0.97 5.13 -14.15
CA TYR A 111 2.06 4.79 -15.05
C TYR A 111 2.91 3.66 -14.48
N ALA A 112 3.68 3.02 -15.35
CA ALA A 112 4.57 1.94 -14.98
C ALA A 112 5.92 2.10 -15.66
N GLY A 113 6.98 1.74 -14.95
CA GLY A 113 8.35 1.65 -15.46
C GLY A 113 8.89 0.23 -15.28
N GLY A 114 9.56 -0.30 -16.31
CA GLY A 114 10.12 -1.64 -16.25
C GLY A 114 10.73 -2.10 -17.58
N ASN A 115 10.97 -3.41 -17.70
CA ASN A 115 11.54 -3.99 -18.90
C ASN A 115 10.73 -3.63 -20.17
N ALA A 116 11.41 -3.18 -21.20
CA ALA A 116 10.78 -2.67 -22.42
C ALA A 116 9.85 -3.69 -23.12
N SER A 117 10.19 -4.97 -23.08
CA SER A 117 9.36 -6.02 -23.69
C SER A 117 8.07 -6.23 -22.92
N LEU A 118 8.11 -6.16 -21.57
CA LEU A 118 6.94 -6.23 -20.70
C LEU A 118 6.04 -5.01 -20.91
N ILE A 119 6.59 -3.81 -20.91
CA ILE A 119 5.83 -2.57 -21.15
C ILE A 119 5.14 -2.60 -22.51
N LYS A 120 5.85 -3.06 -23.56
CA LYS A 120 5.27 -3.22 -24.91
C LYS A 120 4.11 -4.23 -24.93
N ALA A 121 4.25 -5.34 -24.22
CA ALA A 121 3.19 -6.35 -24.11
C ALA A 121 1.96 -5.81 -23.34
N MET A 122 2.17 -5.09 -22.25
CA MET A 122 1.11 -4.40 -21.50
C MET A 122 0.36 -3.40 -22.40
N GLY A 123 1.09 -2.54 -23.14
CA GLY A 123 0.50 -1.58 -24.08
C GLY A 123 -0.33 -2.26 -25.16
N LYS A 124 0.13 -3.42 -25.68
CA LYS A 124 -0.63 -4.20 -26.65
C LYS A 124 -1.95 -4.72 -26.08
N LEU A 125 -1.94 -5.25 -24.86
CA LEU A 125 -3.16 -5.69 -24.19
C LEU A 125 -4.11 -4.53 -23.89
N GLN A 126 -3.58 -3.42 -23.39
CA GLN A 126 -4.36 -2.22 -23.10
C GLN A 126 -5.04 -1.67 -24.37
N SER A 127 -4.33 -1.63 -25.50
CA SER A 127 -4.88 -1.14 -26.77
C SER A 127 -6.08 -1.96 -27.27
N GLN A 128 -6.20 -3.23 -26.86
CA GLN A 128 -7.30 -4.12 -27.22
C GLN A 128 -8.44 -4.13 -26.18
N SER A 129 -8.28 -3.46 -25.02
CA SER A 129 -9.30 -3.40 -23.98
C SER A 129 -9.81 -1.98 -23.76
N THR A 130 -9.03 -1.13 -23.10
CA THR A 130 -9.41 0.25 -22.74
C THR A 130 -8.80 1.30 -23.66
N SER A 131 -8.06 0.89 -24.70
CA SER A 131 -7.29 1.70 -25.64
C SER A 131 -6.12 2.41 -24.95
N ASN A 132 -6.37 3.53 -24.25
CA ASN A 132 -5.38 4.32 -23.52
C ASN A 132 -6.09 5.25 -22.52
N PRO A 133 -5.38 5.83 -21.56
CA PRO A 133 -5.91 6.90 -20.73
C PRO A 133 -6.31 8.11 -21.58
N THR A 134 -7.33 8.86 -21.14
CA THR A 134 -7.75 10.07 -21.87
C THR A 134 -6.61 11.08 -21.97
N SER A 135 -6.47 11.74 -23.11
CA SER A 135 -5.41 12.72 -23.38
C SER A 135 -5.43 13.89 -22.39
N ILE A 136 -6.61 14.30 -21.94
CA ILE A 136 -6.77 15.35 -20.90
C ILE A 136 -6.11 14.91 -19.59
N SER A 137 -6.34 13.67 -19.17
CA SER A 137 -5.71 13.13 -17.96
C SER A 137 -4.19 12.98 -18.11
N GLN A 138 -3.72 12.63 -19.30
CA GLN A 138 -2.28 12.54 -19.57
C GLN A 138 -1.62 13.92 -19.47
N ALA A 139 -2.21 14.96 -20.09
CA ALA A 139 -1.71 16.33 -20.00
C ALA A 139 -1.71 16.84 -18.55
N ALA A 140 -2.78 16.58 -17.80
CA ALA A 140 -2.88 16.94 -16.40
C ALA A 140 -1.82 16.21 -15.53
N ALA A 141 -1.54 14.93 -15.81
CA ALA A 141 -0.51 14.19 -15.12
C ALA A 141 0.91 14.72 -15.42
N VAL A 142 1.18 15.11 -16.67
CA VAL A 142 2.45 15.75 -17.06
C VAL A 142 2.64 17.06 -16.28
N GLU A 143 1.62 17.90 -16.20
CA GLU A 143 1.68 19.14 -15.43
C GLU A 143 1.87 18.88 -13.93
N ALA A 144 1.14 17.91 -13.37
CA ALA A 144 1.28 17.53 -11.96
C ALA A 144 2.71 17.08 -11.62
N LEU A 145 3.34 16.31 -12.49
CA LEU A 145 4.69 15.76 -12.26
C LEU A 145 5.81 16.79 -12.47
N ASN A 146 5.61 17.79 -13.33
CA ASN A 146 6.63 18.80 -13.67
C ASN A 146 6.39 20.17 -13.01
N GLY A 147 5.20 20.41 -12.48
CA GLY A 147 4.81 21.66 -11.85
C GLY A 147 5.33 21.84 -10.42
N ASP A 148 4.81 22.84 -9.72
CA ASP A 148 5.11 23.06 -8.31
C ASP A 148 4.53 21.94 -7.44
N ASN A 149 5.41 21.26 -6.73
CA ASN A 149 5.09 20.13 -5.85
C ASN A 149 5.21 20.48 -4.36
N SER A 150 5.40 21.74 -4.00
CA SER A 150 5.58 22.22 -2.61
C SER A 150 4.41 21.82 -1.69
N PHE A 151 3.18 21.81 -2.23
CA PHE A 151 1.97 21.42 -1.51
C PHE A 151 1.96 19.96 -1.01
N ILE A 152 2.75 19.08 -1.61
CA ILE A 152 2.79 17.65 -1.23
C ILE A 152 3.29 17.49 0.20
N ALA A 153 4.36 18.20 0.56
CA ALA A 153 4.91 18.15 1.92
C ALA A 153 3.93 18.72 2.96
N GLU A 154 3.17 19.76 2.60
CA GLU A 154 2.14 20.34 3.48
C GLU A 154 0.99 19.35 3.68
N ARG A 155 0.53 18.70 2.63
CA ARG A 155 -0.49 17.65 2.71
C ARG A 155 -0.04 16.46 3.57
N ALA A 156 1.21 16.02 3.43
CA ALA A 156 1.76 14.96 4.27
C ALA A 156 1.70 15.33 5.76
N LYS A 157 2.00 16.58 6.12
CA LYS A 157 1.85 17.09 7.50
C LYS A 157 0.40 17.02 8.00
N VAL A 158 -0.56 17.41 7.14
CA VAL A 158 -2.00 17.34 7.49
C VAL A 158 -2.42 15.89 7.71
N PHE A 159 -2.02 14.96 6.84
CA PHE A 159 -2.32 13.54 7.01
C PHE A 159 -1.65 12.94 8.25
N LYS A 160 -0.42 13.36 8.56
CA LYS A 160 0.24 12.99 9.83
C LYS A 160 -0.60 13.41 11.03
N GLY A 161 -1.07 14.66 11.07
CA GLY A 161 -1.90 15.14 12.17
C GLY A 161 -3.22 14.34 12.32
N ARG A 162 -3.87 14.00 11.20
CA ARG A 162 -5.08 13.16 11.20
C ARG A 162 -4.76 11.74 11.69
N ARG A 163 -3.64 11.16 11.26
CA ARG A 163 -3.16 9.86 11.74
C ARG A 163 -2.97 9.87 13.25
N ASP A 164 -2.22 10.84 13.77
CA ASP A 164 -1.88 10.92 15.18
C ASP A 164 -3.16 11.05 16.04
N PHE A 165 -4.11 11.88 15.59
CA PHE A 165 -5.42 11.98 16.23
C PHE A 165 -6.17 10.64 16.25
N LEU A 166 -6.32 10.00 15.08
CA LEU A 166 -7.04 8.72 14.97
C LEU A 166 -6.38 7.60 15.79
N ILE A 167 -5.06 7.53 15.81
CA ILE A 167 -4.33 6.52 16.61
C ILE A 167 -4.60 6.71 18.09
N ASN A 168 -4.58 7.95 18.60
CA ASN A 168 -4.89 8.25 19.98
C ASN A 168 -6.32 7.84 20.34
N GLU A 169 -7.30 8.21 19.51
CA GLU A 169 -8.70 7.86 19.72
C GLU A 169 -8.90 6.33 19.70
N LEU A 170 -8.40 5.63 18.68
CA LEU A 170 -8.54 4.19 18.56
C LEU A 170 -7.91 3.44 19.75
N ASN A 171 -6.71 3.85 20.17
CA ASN A 171 -6.03 3.20 21.30
C ASN A 171 -6.63 3.56 22.67
N SER A 172 -7.49 4.58 22.75
CA SER A 172 -8.27 4.87 23.95
C SER A 172 -9.50 3.96 24.10
N MET A 173 -9.92 3.30 23.02
CA MET A 173 -11.10 2.44 23.01
C MET A 173 -10.79 1.06 23.61
N ASN A 174 -11.63 0.60 24.54
CA ASN A 174 -11.44 -0.70 25.19
C ASN A 174 -11.62 -1.88 24.21
N GLY A 175 -10.54 -2.58 23.94
CA GLY A 175 -10.52 -3.77 23.07
C GLY A 175 -10.08 -3.48 21.64
N ILE A 176 -9.77 -2.25 21.31
CA ILE A 176 -9.16 -1.84 20.04
C ILE A 176 -7.69 -1.49 20.27
N THR A 177 -6.83 -1.91 19.38
CA THR A 177 -5.43 -1.48 19.33
C THR A 177 -5.06 -1.13 17.90
N CYS A 178 -4.26 -0.10 17.72
CA CYS A 178 -3.81 0.29 16.38
C CYS A 178 -2.34 0.69 16.45
N ARG A 179 -1.53 -0.01 15.64
CA ARG A 179 -0.14 0.34 15.42
C ARG A 179 -0.05 1.68 14.66
N VAL A 180 0.93 2.50 15.00
CA VAL A 180 1.20 3.75 14.27
C VAL A 180 1.74 3.42 12.88
N PRO A 181 1.03 3.76 11.78
CA PRO A 181 1.51 3.54 10.44
C PRO A 181 2.61 4.54 10.08
N GLU A 182 3.60 4.09 9.33
CA GLU A 182 4.73 4.91 8.88
C GLU A 182 4.41 5.74 7.63
N GLY A 183 3.36 5.36 6.88
CA GLY A 183 2.99 6.05 5.64
C GLY A 183 1.55 5.80 5.20
N ALA A 184 1.24 6.23 3.98
CA ALA A 184 -0.09 6.25 3.38
C ALA A 184 -1.09 7.09 4.22
N PHE A 185 -2.39 6.90 4.06
CA PHE A 185 -3.42 7.60 4.84
C PHE A 185 -4.44 6.61 5.44
N TYR A 186 -3.97 5.43 5.80
CA TYR A 186 -4.78 4.38 6.40
C TYR A 186 -4.37 4.16 7.85
N VAL A 187 -5.35 3.77 8.66
CA VAL A 187 -5.14 3.11 9.96
C VAL A 187 -5.71 1.70 9.87
N PHE A 188 -5.06 0.74 10.51
CA PHE A 188 -5.45 -0.67 10.44
C PHE A 188 -5.57 -1.24 11.86
N PRO A 189 -6.68 -0.92 12.56
CA PRO A 189 -6.86 -1.32 13.95
C PRO A 189 -7.15 -2.81 14.08
N SER A 190 -6.70 -3.39 15.19
CA SER A 190 -7.05 -4.72 15.65
C SER A 190 -8.26 -4.65 16.58
N CYS A 191 -9.28 -5.45 16.29
CA CYS A 191 -10.48 -5.60 17.12
C CYS A 191 -10.44 -6.87 17.99
N LYS A 192 -9.27 -7.49 18.17
CA LYS A 192 -9.14 -8.74 18.94
C LYS A 192 -9.77 -8.68 20.31
N GLY A 193 -9.66 -7.55 21.02
CA GLY A 193 -10.22 -7.38 22.36
C GLY A 193 -11.73 -7.15 22.40
N VAL A 194 -12.39 -7.05 21.23
CA VAL A 194 -13.85 -6.96 21.08
C VAL A 194 -14.46 -8.32 20.75
N ILE A 195 -13.69 -9.22 20.14
CA ILE A 195 -14.17 -10.57 19.80
C ILE A 195 -14.57 -11.33 21.07
N GLY A 196 -15.75 -11.92 21.03
CA GLY A 196 -16.34 -12.61 22.18
C GLY A 196 -17.23 -11.77 23.07
N LYS A 197 -17.24 -10.44 22.90
CA LYS A 197 -18.18 -9.52 23.58
C LYS A 197 -19.56 -9.59 22.95
N ILE A 198 -20.53 -8.99 23.64
CA ILE A 198 -21.93 -8.91 23.23
C ILE A 198 -22.19 -7.47 22.77
N ASP A 199 -22.86 -7.30 21.64
CA ASP A 199 -23.29 -6.02 21.11
C ASP A 199 -24.55 -5.48 21.79
N GLU A 200 -24.99 -4.27 21.46
CA GLU A 200 -26.19 -3.64 22.01
C GLU A 200 -27.50 -4.42 21.67
N SER A 201 -27.48 -5.23 20.64
CA SER A 201 -28.59 -6.09 20.23
C SER A 201 -28.55 -7.49 20.89
N ASN A 202 -27.66 -7.68 21.86
CA ASN A 202 -27.44 -8.94 22.59
C ASN A 202 -26.89 -10.09 21.70
N ASN A 203 -26.21 -9.75 20.59
CA ASN A 203 -25.53 -10.72 19.76
C ASN A 203 -24.06 -10.82 20.13
N LYS A 204 -23.51 -12.02 20.11
CA LYS A 204 -22.09 -12.25 20.35
C LYS A 204 -21.29 -11.93 19.10
N ILE A 205 -20.28 -11.07 19.21
CA ILE A 205 -19.32 -10.76 18.16
C ILE A 205 -18.29 -11.89 18.08
N SER A 206 -18.35 -12.70 17.05
CA SER A 206 -17.53 -13.93 16.92
C SER A 206 -16.27 -13.73 16.05
N ASN A 207 -16.28 -12.72 15.17
CA ASN A 207 -15.18 -12.42 14.24
C ASN A 207 -15.18 -10.94 13.84
N ASP A 208 -14.18 -10.53 13.05
CA ASP A 208 -13.98 -9.17 12.57
C ASP A 208 -15.03 -8.74 11.53
N GLU A 209 -15.59 -9.67 10.75
CA GLU A 209 -16.66 -9.37 9.79
C GLU A 209 -17.95 -8.97 10.53
N GLU A 210 -18.32 -9.71 11.58
CA GLU A 210 -19.48 -9.37 12.41
C GLU A 210 -19.29 -8.04 13.13
N PHE A 211 -18.07 -7.77 13.65
CA PHE A 211 -17.75 -6.47 14.25
C PHE A 211 -17.90 -5.34 13.25
N THR A 212 -17.35 -5.48 12.04
CA THR A 212 -17.42 -4.46 10.99
C THR A 212 -18.85 -4.23 10.52
N THR A 213 -19.63 -5.31 10.39
CA THR A 213 -21.05 -5.26 10.01
C THR A 213 -21.84 -4.52 11.07
N CYS A 214 -21.62 -4.82 12.35
CA CYS A 214 -22.26 -4.11 13.45
C CYS A 214 -21.98 -2.62 13.40
N LEU A 215 -20.72 -2.21 13.25
CA LEU A 215 -20.34 -0.79 13.12
C LEU A 215 -21.03 -0.11 11.93
N LEU A 216 -21.09 -0.79 10.78
CA LEU A 216 -21.66 -0.23 9.56
C LEU A 216 -23.17 0.07 9.71
N TYR A 217 -23.90 -0.80 10.42
CA TYR A 217 -25.35 -0.67 10.59
C TYR A 217 -25.75 0.13 11.84
N THR A 218 -24.87 0.30 12.81
CA THR A 218 -25.17 1.02 14.06
C THR A 218 -24.57 2.43 14.12
N SER A 219 -23.56 2.71 13.31
CA SER A 219 -22.96 4.05 13.27
C SER A 219 -23.74 4.97 12.35
N PRO A 220 -24.01 6.22 12.77
CA PRO A 220 -24.63 7.22 11.87
C PRO A 220 -23.73 7.47 10.67
N SER A 221 -24.29 7.36 9.47
CA SER A 221 -23.59 7.70 8.25
C SER A 221 -23.40 9.21 8.14
N PRO A 222 -22.25 9.72 7.75
CA PRO A 222 -22.09 11.16 7.45
C PRO A 222 -22.96 11.66 6.30
N ARG A 223 -23.69 10.77 5.63
CA ARG A 223 -24.59 11.06 4.50
C ARG A 223 -26.07 11.03 4.88
N ASP A 224 -26.41 10.72 6.12
CA ASP A 224 -27.78 10.72 6.64
C ASP A 224 -28.07 12.09 7.36
#